data_7404acf226781c2de7ba524e666ac5fe
#
_entry.id   7404acf226781c2de7ba524e666ac5fe
#
_cell.length_a   1.000
_cell.length_b   1.000
_cell.length_c   1.000
_cell.angle_alpha   90.00
_cell.angle_beta   90.00
_cell.angle_gamma   90.00
#
_symmetry.space_group_name_H-M   'P 1'
#
loop_
_entity.id
_entity.type
_entity.pdbx_description
1 polymer ?
#
loop_
_entity_poly.entity_id
_entity_poly.type
_entity_poly.pdbx_seq_one_letter_code
_entity_poly.pdbx_strand_id
1 'polypeptide(L)'
;MAVILFVEDDAVSRRSIANFLRLSGYEVHEAENGEAALKLLSTMQFDVVISDLNLPGKLNGIDILDALKTITRRIKAILITGRGSEEIKSKANSLGALYLEKPVQLQELETALEWRVNR
;
A
#
# COMPACT_ATOMS: atom_id res chain seq x y z
N MET A 1 -9.77 -13.90 -6.01
CA MET A 1 -9.67 -12.90 -4.91
C MET A 1 -8.46 -12.03 -5.15
N ALA A 2 -8.57 -10.77 -4.78
CA ALA A 2 -7.45 -9.85 -4.96
C ALA A 2 -6.38 -10.09 -3.89
N VAL A 3 -5.12 -9.95 -4.30
CA VAL A 3 -3.97 -10.14 -3.43
C VAL A 3 -3.35 -8.78 -3.12
N ILE A 4 -3.24 -8.46 -1.85
CA ILE A 4 -2.79 -7.16 -1.36
C ILE A 4 -1.46 -7.30 -0.63
N LEU A 5 -0.53 -6.41 -0.94
CA LEU A 5 0.67 -6.20 -0.13
C LEU A 5 0.42 -4.98 0.76
N PHE A 6 0.47 -5.16 2.07
CA PHE A 6 0.26 -4.07 3.02
C PHE A 6 1.55 -3.79 3.78
N VAL A 7 2.06 -2.57 3.63
CA VAL A 7 3.34 -2.15 4.18
C VAL A 7 3.13 -1.11 5.27
N GLU A 8 3.43 -1.46 6.51
CA GLU A 8 3.25 -0.62 7.69
C GLU A 8 4.21 -1.11 8.77
N ASP A 9 4.98 -0.21 9.36
CA ASP A 9 5.97 -0.61 10.37
C ASP A 9 5.36 -0.85 11.76
N ASP A 10 4.25 -0.20 12.09
CA ASP A 10 3.60 -0.44 13.37
C ASP A 10 2.88 -1.79 13.36
N ALA A 11 3.39 -2.74 14.15
CA ALA A 11 2.89 -4.11 14.12
C ALA A 11 1.42 -4.23 14.52
N VAL A 12 0.97 -3.42 15.48
CA VAL A 12 -0.43 -3.48 15.94
C VAL A 12 -1.37 -2.98 14.86
N SER A 13 -1.07 -1.82 14.27
CA SER A 13 -1.88 -1.25 13.19
C SER A 13 -1.84 -2.16 11.97
N ARG A 14 -0.66 -2.65 11.61
CA ARG A 14 -0.50 -3.52 10.45
C ARG A 14 -1.36 -4.77 10.57
N ARG A 15 -1.26 -5.46 11.70
CA ARG A 15 -1.99 -6.71 11.90
C ARG A 15 -3.48 -6.48 11.98
N SER A 16 -3.90 -5.41 12.64
CA SER A 16 -5.32 -5.08 12.78
C SER A 16 -5.96 -4.81 11.42
N ILE A 17 -5.32 -3.98 10.62
CA ILE A 17 -5.86 -3.64 9.30
C ILE A 17 -5.80 -4.86 8.36
N ALA A 18 -4.70 -5.60 8.39
CA ALA A 18 -4.57 -6.80 7.56
C ALA A 18 -5.67 -7.81 7.88
N ASN A 19 -5.97 -8.01 9.16
CA ASN A 19 -7.02 -8.93 9.55
C ASN A 19 -8.40 -8.46 9.10
N PHE A 20 -8.66 -7.15 9.20
CA PHE A 20 -9.90 -6.58 8.68
C PHE A 20 -10.05 -6.85 7.18
N LEU A 21 -8.98 -6.64 6.42
CA LEU A 21 -9.01 -6.87 4.97
C LEU A 21 -9.20 -8.35 4.64
N ARG A 22 -8.58 -9.24 5.41
CA ARG A 22 -8.78 -10.68 5.22
C ARG A 22 -10.23 -11.07 5.46
N LEU A 23 -10.85 -10.50 6.48
CA LEU A 23 -12.27 -10.74 6.76
C LEU A 23 -13.16 -10.19 5.64
N SER A 24 -12.69 -9.18 4.92
CA SER A 24 -13.41 -8.62 3.78
C SER A 24 -13.21 -9.42 2.50
N GLY A 25 -12.45 -10.50 2.53
CA GLY A 25 -12.30 -11.40 1.40
C GLY A 25 -11.00 -11.26 0.61
N TYR A 26 -10.06 -10.46 1.08
CA TYR A 26 -8.77 -10.28 0.39
C TYR A 26 -7.71 -11.23 0.93
N GLU A 27 -6.77 -11.61 0.07
CA GLU A 27 -5.55 -12.26 0.52
C GLU A 27 -4.54 -11.15 0.82
N VAL A 28 -3.99 -11.11 2.03
CA VAL A 28 -3.12 -10.01 2.45
C VAL A 28 -1.78 -10.55 2.92
N HIS A 29 -0.72 -9.97 2.39
CA HIS A 29 0.65 -10.23 2.83
C HIS A 29 1.19 -8.95 3.46
N GLU A 30 1.88 -9.07 4.58
CA GLU A 30 2.33 -7.94 5.37
C GLU A 30 3.83 -7.73 5.22
N ALA A 31 4.24 -6.46 5.20
CA ALA A 31 5.66 -6.10 5.23
C ALA A 31 5.83 -4.95 6.22
N GLU A 32 6.93 -4.97 6.99
CA GLU A 32 7.16 -3.95 8.02
C GLU A 32 8.09 -2.83 7.55
N ASN A 33 8.70 -2.97 6.37
CA ASN A 33 9.57 -1.95 5.80
C ASN A 33 9.63 -2.09 4.29
N GLY A 34 10.33 -1.14 3.65
CA GLY A 34 10.41 -1.14 2.19
C GLY A 34 11.19 -2.30 1.62
N GLU A 35 12.24 -2.71 2.28
CA GLU A 35 13.07 -3.82 1.82
C GLU A 35 12.28 -5.13 1.82
N ALA A 36 11.51 -5.38 2.88
CA ALA A 36 10.66 -6.57 2.94
C ALA A 36 9.57 -6.52 1.87
N ALA A 37 9.01 -5.32 1.61
CA ALA A 37 8.01 -5.16 0.57
C ALA A 37 8.58 -5.47 -0.81
N LEU A 38 9.77 -4.96 -1.14
CA LEU A 38 10.39 -5.22 -2.44
C LEU A 38 10.72 -6.69 -2.62
N LYS A 39 11.13 -7.35 -1.55
CA LYS A 39 11.40 -8.79 -1.60
C LYS A 39 10.14 -9.58 -1.95
N LEU A 40 9.02 -9.25 -1.32
CA LEU A 40 7.74 -9.90 -1.64
C LEU A 40 7.33 -9.61 -3.08
N LEU A 41 7.50 -8.38 -3.54
CA LEU A 41 7.17 -8.01 -4.92
C LEU A 41 8.00 -8.77 -5.94
N SER A 42 9.21 -9.19 -5.57
CA SER A 42 10.07 -9.95 -6.48
C SER A 42 9.72 -11.44 -6.53
N THR A 43 8.96 -11.95 -5.57
CA THR A 43 8.67 -13.37 -5.45
C THR A 43 7.21 -13.74 -5.65
N MET A 44 6.29 -12.77 -5.56
CA MET A 44 4.86 -12.99 -5.65
C MET A 44 4.22 -11.94 -6.55
N GLN A 45 3.03 -12.26 -7.06
CA GLN A 45 2.23 -11.31 -7.81
C GLN A 45 1.18 -10.68 -6.90
N PHE A 46 1.04 -9.37 -6.98
CA PHE A 46 0.07 -8.60 -6.21
C PHE A 46 -0.84 -7.81 -7.14
N ASP A 47 -2.07 -7.58 -6.70
CA ASP A 47 -3.03 -6.75 -7.43
C ASP A 47 -3.00 -5.31 -6.92
N VAL A 48 -2.75 -5.13 -5.62
CA VAL A 48 -2.75 -3.82 -4.98
C VAL A 48 -1.63 -3.77 -3.95
N VAL A 49 -0.95 -2.62 -3.88
CA VAL A 49 -0.01 -2.32 -2.80
C VAL A 49 -0.58 -1.16 -2.00
N ILE A 50 -0.69 -1.35 -0.70
CA ILE A 50 -1.06 -0.29 0.25
C ILE A 50 0.17 -0.04 1.10
N SER A 51 0.71 1.17 1.07
CA SER A 51 1.93 1.48 1.81
C SER A 51 1.80 2.77 2.59
N ASP A 52 2.32 2.75 3.83
CA ASP A 52 2.61 3.97 4.55
C ASP A 52 3.75 4.69 3.85
N LEU A 53 3.75 6.01 3.89
CA LEU A 53 4.85 6.81 3.35
C LEU A 53 6.11 6.65 4.21
N ASN A 54 5.93 6.80 5.53
CA ASN A 54 7.06 6.81 6.46
C ASN A 54 7.34 5.41 6.96
N LEU A 55 8.43 4.85 6.46
CA LEU A 55 8.87 3.50 6.80
C LEU A 55 10.29 3.55 7.34
N PRO A 56 10.65 2.63 8.25
CA PRO A 56 12.04 2.57 8.73
C PRO A 56 12.97 2.07 7.63
N GLY A 57 14.25 2.37 7.76
CA GLY A 57 15.25 1.97 6.79
C GLY A 57 15.44 3.00 5.71
N LYS A 58 15.95 2.59 4.56
CA LYS A 58 16.33 3.50 3.49
C LYS A 58 15.20 3.80 2.51
N LEU A 59 14.17 2.95 2.48
CA LEU A 59 13.10 3.06 1.49
C LEU A 59 11.81 3.52 2.16
N ASN A 60 11.16 4.51 1.58
CA ASN A 60 9.84 4.96 2.02
C ASN A 60 8.75 4.48 1.04
N GLY A 61 7.51 4.87 1.28
CA GLY A 61 6.40 4.46 0.43
C GLY A 61 6.52 4.94 -1.01
N ILE A 62 7.09 6.11 -1.24
CA ILE A 62 7.31 6.62 -2.60
C ILE A 62 8.31 5.73 -3.34
N ASP A 63 9.35 5.26 -2.66
CA ASP A 63 10.33 4.36 -3.27
C ASP A 63 9.69 3.05 -3.71
N ILE A 64 8.73 2.55 -2.92
CA ILE A 64 7.99 1.35 -3.29
C ILE A 64 7.16 1.63 -4.54
N LEU A 65 6.48 2.78 -4.60
CA LEU A 65 5.68 3.14 -5.78
C LEU A 65 6.55 3.26 -7.03
N ASP A 66 7.74 3.86 -6.89
CA ASP A 66 8.67 3.95 -8.01
C ASP A 66 9.08 2.56 -8.51
N ALA A 67 9.30 1.62 -7.58
CA ALA A 67 9.69 0.27 -7.95
C ALA A 67 8.58 -0.45 -8.73
N LEU A 68 7.32 -0.12 -8.51
CA LEU A 68 6.21 -0.73 -9.24
C LEU A 68 6.26 -0.44 -10.74
N LYS A 69 6.89 0.66 -11.13
CA LYS A 69 7.03 1.00 -12.56
C LYS A 69 7.88 0.00 -13.32
N THR A 70 8.76 -0.71 -12.63
CA THR A 70 9.65 -1.67 -13.28
C THR A 70 9.02 -3.06 -13.42
N ILE A 71 7.83 -3.24 -12.86
CA ILE A 71 7.12 -4.51 -12.90
C ILE A 71 6.20 -4.49 -14.11
N THR A 72 6.29 -5.54 -14.94
CA THR A 72 5.52 -5.61 -16.18
C THR A 72 4.02 -5.74 -15.95
N ARG A 73 3.62 -6.38 -14.84
CA ARG A 73 2.22 -6.48 -14.47
C ARG A 73 1.76 -5.18 -13.84
N ARG A 74 0.58 -4.72 -14.23
CA ARG A 74 0.02 -3.51 -13.65
C ARG A 74 -0.45 -3.75 -12.21
N ILE A 75 0.13 -3.03 -11.26
CA ILE A 75 -0.23 -3.09 -9.86
C ILE A 75 -0.79 -1.74 -9.45
N LYS A 76 -1.95 -1.73 -8.81
CA LYS A 76 -2.55 -0.51 -8.31
C LYS A 76 -2.00 -0.19 -6.92
N ALA A 77 -1.96 1.09 -6.57
CA ALA A 77 -1.30 1.51 -5.34
C ALA A 77 -2.13 2.51 -4.55
N ILE A 78 -2.03 2.40 -3.23
CA ILE A 78 -2.61 3.35 -2.28
C ILE A 78 -1.49 3.76 -1.33
N LEU A 79 -1.23 5.06 -1.24
CA LEU A 79 -0.25 5.61 -0.31
C LEU A 79 -0.97 6.25 0.87
N ILE A 80 -0.57 5.89 2.08
CA ILE A 80 -1.18 6.39 3.31
C ILE A 80 -0.13 7.15 4.12
N THR A 81 -0.46 8.32 4.62
CA THR A 81 0.47 9.06 5.47
C THR A 81 -0.27 10.03 6.39
N GLY A 82 0.28 10.22 7.59
CA GLY A 82 -0.18 11.24 8.52
C GLY A 82 0.58 12.55 8.39
N ARG A 83 1.63 12.57 7.58
CA ARG A 83 2.49 13.74 7.40
C ARG A 83 2.77 14.01 5.92
N GLY A 84 1.73 13.99 5.14
CA GLY A 84 1.88 14.30 3.73
C GLY A 84 1.97 15.79 3.49
N SER A 85 2.36 16.14 2.27
CA SER A 85 2.38 17.51 1.79
C SER A 85 1.76 17.52 0.40
N GLU A 86 1.51 18.71 -0.13
CA GLU A 86 1.04 18.81 -1.51
C GLU A 86 2.06 18.22 -2.48
N GLU A 87 3.34 18.35 -2.17
CA GLU A 87 4.40 17.76 -2.98
C GLU A 87 4.31 16.24 -3.00
N ILE A 88 4.15 15.61 -1.84
CA ILE A 88 4.01 14.15 -1.73
C ILE A 88 2.73 13.67 -2.42
N LYS A 89 1.64 14.39 -2.22
CA LYS A 89 0.37 14.06 -2.86
C LYS A 89 0.49 14.12 -4.38
N SER A 90 1.12 15.16 -4.89
CA SER A 90 1.35 15.32 -6.33
C SER A 90 2.23 14.20 -6.86
N LYS A 91 3.28 13.83 -6.13
CA LYS A 91 4.17 12.74 -6.52
C LYS A 91 3.42 11.40 -6.56
N ALA A 92 2.61 11.12 -5.53
CA ALA A 92 1.81 9.90 -5.51
C ALA A 92 0.86 9.85 -6.69
N ASN A 93 0.17 10.96 -6.98
CA ASN A 93 -0.72 11.04 -8.13
C ASN A 93 0.01 10.80 -9.44
N SER A 94 1.21 11.36 -9.59
CA SER A 94 1.99 11.18 -10.81
C SER A 94 2.43 9.73 -11.01
N LEU A 95 2.51 8.97 -9.92
CA LEU A 95 2.84 7.55 -9.95
C LEU A 95 1.59 6.66 -10.05
N GLY A 96 0.42 7.28 -10.18
CA GLY A 96 -0.83 6.53 -10.33
C GLY A 96 -1.41 6.00 -9.04
N ALA A 97 -0.95 6.48 -7.89
CA ALA A 97 -1.42 6.01 -6.60
C ALA A 97 -2.56 6.86 -6.08
N LEU A 98 -3.48 6.22 -5.35
CA LEU A 98 -4.47 6.93 -4.57
C LEU A 98 -3.81 7.35 -3.25
N TYR A 99 -4.06 8.57 -2.82
CA TYR A 99 -3.48 9.13 -1.60
C TYR A 99 -4.54 9.21 -0.51
N LEU A 100 -4.25 8.66 0.67
CA LEU A 100 -5.14 8.74 1.83
C LEU A 100 -4.37 9.28 3.02
N GLU A 101 -5.04 10.05 3.87
CA GLU A 101 -4.43 10.62 5.06
C GLU A 101 -4.83 9.84 6.31
N LYS A 102 -3.88 9.70 7.23
CA LYS A 102 -4.16 9.11 8.55
C LYS A 102 -4.90 10.12 9.44
N PRO A 103 -5.77 9.68 10.32
CA PRO A 103 -6.16 8.29 10.53
C PRO A 103 -7.12 7.80 9.44
N VAL A 104 -6.80 6.64 8.86
CA VAL A 104 -7.64 6.05 7.81
C VAL A 104 -8.73 5.22 8.49
N GLN A 105 -9.97 5.51 8.15
CA GLN A 105 -11.08 4.70 8.62
C GLN A 105 -11.15 3.42 7.77
N LEU A 106 -11.50 2.30 8.40
CA LEU A 106 -11.55 1.02 7.70
C LEU A 106 -12.53 1.05 6.54
N GLN A 107 -13.65 1.73 6.70
CA GLN A 107 -14.63 1.85 5.63
C GLN A 107 -14.09 2.66 4.45
N GLU A 108 -13.30 3.70 4.72
CA GLU A 108 -12.66 4.49 3.68
C GLU A 108 -11.68 3.65 2.88
N LEU A 109 -10.89 2.83 3.58
CA LEU A 109 -9.93 1.94 2.95
C LEU A 109 -10.64 0.89 2.10
N GLU A 110 -11.73 0.32 2.61
CA GLU A 110 -12.51 -0.66 1.87
C GLU A 110 -13.12 -0.07 0.60
N THR A 111 -13.63 1.15 0.67
CA THR A 111 -14.17 1.85 -0.49
C THR A 111 -13.08 2.11 -1.53
N ALA A 112 -11.90 2.53 -1.07
CA ALA A 112 -10.76 2.77 -1.96
C ALA A 112 -10.32 1.49 -2.67
N LEU A 113 -10.33 0.38 -1.95
CA LEU A 113 -9.97 -0.92 -2.52
C LEU A 113 -10.98 -1.38 -3.56
N GLU A 114 -12.25 -1.24 -3.29
CA GLU A 114 -13.29 -1.60 -4.26
C GLU A 114 -13.09 -0.81 -5.56
N TRP A 115 -12.83 0.47 -5.43
CA TRP A 115 -12.58 1.32 -6.58
C TRP A 115 -11.35 0.86 -7.36
N ARG A 116 -10.25 0.53 -6.65
CA ARG A 116 -8.99 0.13 -7.29
C ARG A 116 -9.03 -1.29 -7.85
N VAL A 117 -9.67 -2.21 -7.18
CA VAL A 117 -9.70 -3.62 -7.60
C VAL A 117 -10.72 -3.85 -8.71
N ASN A 118 -11.89 -3.25 -8.61
CA ASN A 118 -13.01 -3.53 -9.51
C ASN A 118 -13.08 -2.56 -10.70
N ARG A 119 -12.13 -1.68 -10.83
CA ARG A 119 -12.03 -0.74 -11.93
C ARG A 119 -10.71 -0.88 -12.66
#